data_24bedf710c0f315d675aaa99f7ca858f
#
_entry.id   24bedf710c0f315d675aaa99f7ca858f
#
_cell.length_a   1.000
_cell.length_b   1.000
_cell.length_c   1.000
_cell.angle_alpha   90.00
_cell.angle_beta   90.00
_cell.angle_gamma   90.00
#
_symmetry.space_group_name_H-M   'P 1'
#
loop_
_entity.id
_entity.type
_entity.pdbx_description
1 polymer ?
#
loop_
_entity_poly.entity_id
_entity_poly.type
_entity_poly.pdbx_seq_one_letter_code
_entity_poly.pdbx_strand_id
1 'polypeptide(L)'
;MFEKEISFIKSLFNKENIALHEPCFIGNEKKYLLECIDSGFVSSVGEFVTRFEEALKEKTKARFVIATNTGTAALHIALLANGIDENCEVITQSISFVATANAIAYTGAKPVFLDIDENTLSLSPKALEHFLENQTYQKDNLSYNKTTHKPIKACVIMHTFGLSAHIKAIKELCEKCHILLIEDAAEALGSTYENKALGTFGKCGILSFNGNKIITGGCGGAILSDDENLAKLARHLSTTAKIPHPYEYDHDRIAYNYRLCNINAAILFAGLENLELFLENKRELAKIYKDFFKNHDKCKFIDEKSNEKSNFWLNTLLFKNENLRNIFLEECLKNNIFVRPVWKSLPSLKAFQNCQSNELINTKKLEKRLINLPSSVRIANKKE
;
A
#
# COMPACT_ATOMS: atom_id res chain seq x y z
N MET A 1 -18.46 -21.59 18.64
CA MET A 1 -17.21 -22.33 18.23
C MET A 1 -15.95 -21.53 18.55
N PHE A 2 -16.00 -20.20 18.49
CA PHE A 2 -14.89 -19.25 18.70
C PHE A 2 -15.11 -18.31 19.90
N GLU A 3 -15.78 -18.78 20.95
CA GLU A 3 -16.13 -17.95 22.13
C GLU A 3 -14.90 -17.39 22.85
N LYS A 4 -13.83 -18.21 22.95
CA LYS A 4 -12.56 -17.81 23.58
C LYS A 4 -11.88 -16.69 22.78
N GLU A 5 -11.83 -16.84 21.46
CA GLU A 5 -11.24 -15.89 20.53
C GLU A 5 -12.02 -14.56 20.51
N ILE A 6 -13.36 -14.63 20.52
CA ILE A 6 -14.23 -13.47 20.61
C ILE A 6 -14.02 -12.73 21.93
N SER A 7 -14.04 -13.43 23.07
CA SER A 7 -13.77 -12.83 24.39
C SER A 7 -12.39 -12.20 24.46
N PHE A 8 -11.38 -12.89 23.92
CA PHE A 8 -10.02 -12.38 23.85
C PHE A 8 -9.94 -11.08 23.02
N ILE A 9 -10.50 -11.04 21.80
CA ILE A 9 -10.48 -9.83 20.99
C ILE A 9 -11.20 -8.68 21.70
N LYS A 10 -12.37 -8.93 22.32
CA LYS A 10 -13.09 -7.91 23.09
C LYS A 10 -12.24 -7.34 24.23
N SER A 11 -11.49 -8.16 24.93
CA SER A 11 -10.62 -7.71 26.03
C SER A 11 -9.49 -6.76 25.60
N LEU A 12 -9.13 -6.75 24.30
CA LEU A 12 -8.05 -5.92 23.77
C LEU A 12 -8.46 -4.47 23.51
N PHE A 13 -9.74 -4.18 23.27
CA PHE A 13 -10.18 -2.89 22.72
C PHE A 13 -11.10 -2.07 23.64
N ASN A 14 -11.64 -2.62 24.69
CA ASN A 14 -12.55 -1.94 25.63
C ASN A 14 -13.60 -1.04 24.96
N LYS A 15 -14.21 -1.54 23.86
CA LYS A 15 -15.21 -0.86 23.04
C LYS A 15 -16.38 -1.81 22.76
N GLU A 16 -17.58 -1.27 22.63
CA GLU A 16 -18.77 -2.04 22.23
C GLU A 16 -18.68 -2.46 20.75
N ASN A 17 -18.28 -1.52 19.88
CA ASN A 17 -18.06 -1.73 18.46
C ASN A 17 -16.57 -1.68 18.15
N ILE A 18 -15.99 -2.79 17.72
CA ILE A 18 -14.55 -2.92 17.46
C ILE A 18 -14.33 -2.88 15.95
N ALA A 19 -13.88 -1.74 15.45
CA ALA A 19 -13.58 -1.54 14.04
C ALA A 19 -12.31 -2.29 13.61
N LEU A 20 -12.19 -2.57 12.32
CA LEU A 20 -10.98 -3.19 11.75
C LEU A 20 -9.74 -2.30 11.96
N HIS A 21 -9.85 -1.03 11.62
CA HIS A 21 -8.81 -0.03 11.82
C HIS A 21 -9.41 1.37 11.83
N GLU A 22 -9.18 2.10 12.92
CA GLU A 22 -9.65 3.48 13.13
C GLU A 22 -8.47 4.44 13.14
N PRO A 23 -8.65 5.68 12.70
CA PRO A 23 -7.66 6.74 12.85
C PRO A 23 -7.45 7.07 14.34
N CYS A 24 -6.22 7.50 14.68
CA CYS A 24 -5.87 7.95 16.02
C CYS A 24 -5.28 9.37 15.92
N PHE A 25 -5.92 10.32 16.64
CA PHE A 25 -5.52 11.72 16.66
C PHE A 25 -5.22 12.12 18.12
N ILE A 26 -3.95 12.22 18.47
CA ILE A 26 -3.46 12.51 19.83
C ILE A 26 -2.43 13.63 19.89
N GLY A 27 -2.12 14.22 18.73
CA GLY A 27 -1.06 15.20 18.58
C GLY A 27 -1.58 16.61 18.27
N ASN A 28 -0.87 17.27 17.39
CA ASN A 28 -1.08 18.66 17.01
C ASN A 28 -2.11 18.86 15.88
N GLU A 29 -2.94 17.85 15.55
CA GLU A 29 -3.84 17.89 14.39
C GLU A 29 -4.76 19.12 14.44
N LYS A 30 -5.41 19.36 15.58
CA LYS A 30 -6.33 20.51 15.76
C LYS A 30 -5.58 21.83 15.64
N LYS A 31 -4.40 21.94 16.28
CA LYS A 31 -3.55 23.14 16.24
C LYS A 31 -3.15 23.48 14.81
N TYR A 32 -2.62 22.53 14.06
CA TYR A 32 -2.14 22.76 12.70
C TYR A 32 -3.27 23.02 11.71
N LEU A 33 -4.46 22.43 11.93
CA LEU A 33 -5.66 22.78 11.16
C LEU A 33 -6.09 24.22 11.37
N LEU A 34 -6.05 24.74 12.62
CA LEU A 34 -6.36 26.14 12.91
C LEU A 34 -5.35 27.06 12.26
N GLU A 35 -4.06 26.73 12.30
CA GLU A 35 -3.00 27.52 11.60
C GLU A 35 -3.28 27.62 10.08
N CYS A 36 -3.76 26.52 9.44
CA CYS A 36 -4.16 26.56 8.03
C CYS A 36 -5.34 27.50 7.78
N ILE A 37 -6.35 27.48 8.67
CA ILE A 37 -7.55 28.32 8.53
C ILE A 37 -7.19 29.79 8.78
N ASP A 38 -6.45 30.07 9.84
CA ASP A 38 -6.07 31.43 10.24
C ASP A 38 -5.19 32.12 9.17
N SER A 39 -4.31 31.35 8.52
CA SER A 39 -3.46 31.84 7.43
C SER A 39 -4.19 31.93 6.09
N GLY A 40 -5.35 31.29 5.92
CA GLY A 40 -6.07 31.18 4.65
C GLY A 40 -5.46 30.19 3.65
N PHE A 41 -4.30 29.56 3.96
CA PHE A 41 -3.67 28.57 3.09
C PHE A 41 -4.27 27.18 3.30
N VAL A 42 -5.44 26.93 2.77
CA VAL A 42 -6.18 25.65 2.93
C VAL A 42 -5.98 24.69 1.76
N SER A 43 -5.67 25.20 0.57
CA SER A 43 -5.53 24.43 -0.68
C SER A 43 -4.11 23.83 -0.82
N SER A 44 -3.69 23.54 -2.03
CA SER A 44 -2.42 22.87 -2.34
C SER A 44 -1.16 23.75 -2.26
N VAL A 45 -1.32 25.00 -1.89
CA VAL A 45 -0.23 25.94 -1.59
C VAL A 45 -0.24 26.17 -0.09
N GLY A 46 0.86 25.85 0.59
CA GLY A 46 0.98 26.05 2.03
C GLY A 46 2.17 25.30 2.62
N GLU A 47 2.64 25.78 3.76
CA GLU A 47 3.87 25.31 4.40
C GLU A 47 3.80 23.85 4.85
N PHE A 48 2.62 23.39 5.28
CA PHE A 48 2.48 22.01 5.77
C PHE A 48 2.72 20.96 4.70
N VAL A 49 2.49 21.25 3.42
CA VAL A 49 2.84 20.32 2.32
C VAL A 49 4.35 20.09 2.30
N THR A 50 5.14 21.17 2.38
CA THR A 50 6.61 21.08 2.41
C THR A 50 7.10 20.39 3.70
N ARG A 51 6.57 20.78 4.87
CA ARG A 51 6.91 20.18 6.16
C ARG A 51 6.62 18.67 6.18
N PHE A 52 5.49 18.27 5.62
CA PHE A 52 5.12 16.86 5.49
C PHE A 52 6.08 16.09 4.57
N GLU A 53 6.41 16.63 3.40
CA GLU A 53 7.36 16.01 2.47
C GLU A 53 8.75 15.84 3.10
N GLU A 54 9.27 16.86 3.77
CA GLU A 54 10.58 16.80 4.45
C GLU A 54 10.56 15.78 5.62
N ALA A 55 9.52 15.81 6.46
CA ALA A 55 9.39 14.82 7.54
C ALA A 55 9.31 13.38 7.00
N LEU A 56 8.61 13.19 5.88
CA LEU A 56 8.51 11.87 5.26
C LEU A 56 9.83 11.42 4.62
N LYS A 57 10.65 12.32 4.07
CA LYS A 57 12.03 12.04 3.65
C LYS A 57 12.88 11.57 4.83
N GLU A 58 12.78 12.25 5.97
CA GLU A 58 13.52 11.84 7.18
C GLU A 58 13.15 10.45 7.66
N LYS A 59 11.87 10.09 7.61
CA LYS A 59 11.36 8.78 8.03
C LYS A 59 11.73 7.66 7.05
N THR A 60 11.64 7.91 5.75
CA THR A 60 11.83 6.89 4.71
C THR A 60 13.26 6.81 4.18
N LYS A 61 14.04 7.88 4.34
CA LYS A 61 15.36 8.09 3.74
C LYS A 61 15.34 8.17 2.20
N ALA A 62 14.15 8.34 1.60
CA ALA A 62 14.04 8.64 0.17
C ALA A 62 14.58 10.05 -0.12
N ARG A 63 15.31 10.22 -1.24
CA ARG A 63 15.86 11.54 -1.62
C ARG A 63 14.78 12.54 -2.01
N PHE A 64 13.71 12.07 -2.64
CA PHE A 64 12.60 12.89 -3.12
C PHE A 64 11.28 12.29 -2.66
N VAL A 65 10.40 13.17 -2.18
CA VAL A 65 9.02 12.86 -1.81
C VAL A 65 8.10 13.83 -2.55
N ILE A 66 7.07 13.31 -3.20
CA ILE A 66 6.06 14.11 -3.90
C ILE A 66 4.70 13.77 -3.29
N ALA A 67 4.13 14.70 -2.53
CA ALA A 67 2.82 14.54 -1.93
C ALA A 67 1.70 14.64 -2.97
N THR A 68 0.73 13.74 -2.86
CA THR A 68 -0.45 13.67 -3.74
C THR A 68 -1.73 13.56 -2.91
N ASN A 69 -2.88 13.80 -3.54
CA ASN A 69 -4.17 13.75 -2.86
C ASN A 69 -4.63 12.33 -2.46
N THR A 70 -4.11 11.27 -3.08
CA THR A 70 -4.39 9.86 -2.71
C THR A 70 -3.23 8.94 -3.10
N GLY A 71 -3.13 7.76 -2.48
CA GLY A 71 -2.18 6.72 -2.89
C GLY A 71 -2.43 6.23 -4.33
N THR A 72 -3.68 6.17 -4.77
CA THR A 72 -4.03 5.81 -6.15
C THR A 72 -3.49 6.84 -7.15
N ALA A 73 -3.63 8.13 -6.85
CA ALA A 73 -3.05 9.21 -7.66
C ALA A 73 -1.52 9.15 -7.66
N ALA A 74 -0.89 8.84 -6.50
CA ALA A 74 0.54 8.63 -6.42
C ALA A 74 1.01 7.51 -7.36
N LEU A 75 0.36 6.35 -7.32
CA LEU A 75 0.71 5.23 -8.19
C LEU A 75 0.47 5.53 -9.67
N HIS A 76 -0.65 6.17 -10.01
CA HIS A 76 -0.94 6.58 -11.38
C HIS A 76 0.14 7.53 -11.94
N ILE A 77 0.49 8.58 -11.19
CA ILE A 77 1.55 9.51 -11.58
C ILE A 77 2.92 8.82 -11.66
N ALA A 78 3.24 7.92 -10.70
CA ALA A 78 4.48 7.17 -10.72
C ALA A 78 4.60 6.30 -11.98
N LEU A 79 3.51 5.65 -12.40
CA LEU A 79 3.46 4.87 -13.64
C LEU A 79 3.67 5.75 -14.87
N LEU A 80 2.95 6.86 -14.98
CA LEU A 80 3.08 7.81 -16.10
C LEU A 80 4.49 8.41 -16.18
N ALA A 81 5.07 8.80 -15.03
CA ALA A 81 6.42 9.34 -14.95
C ALA A 81 7.51 8.33 -15.35
N ASN A 82 7.21 7.03 -15.28
CA ASN A 82 8.05 5.94 -15.79
C ASN A 82 7.71 5.51 -17.24
N GLY A 83 6.92 6.27 -17.97
CA GLY A 83 6.58 6.02 -19.37
C GLY A 83 5.66 4.81 -19.59
N ILE A 84 4.80 4.52 -18.61
CA ILE A 84 3.76 3.50 -18.77
C ILE A 84 2.58 4.10 -19.47
N ASP A 85 2.13 3.45 -20.56
CA ASP A 85 1.07 3.88 -21.45
C ASP A 85 0.27 2.66 -21.99
N GLU A 86 -0.70 2.92 -22.89
CA GLU A 86 -1.56 1.89 -23.51
C GLU A 86 -0.81 0.88 -24.38
N ASN A 87 0.45 1.15 -24.74
CA ASN A 87 1.25 0.29 -25.62
C ASN A 87 2.03 -0.78 -24.84
N CYS A 88 1.95 -0.78 -23.51
CA CYS A 88 2.69 -1.72 -22.68
C CYS A 88 1.79 -2.49 -21.69
N GLU A 89 2.40 -3.44 -21.01
CA GLU A 89 1.81 -4.22 -19.93
C GLU A 89 2.60 -4.03 -18.64
N VAL A 90 1.91 -4.25 -17.52
CA VAL A 90 2.49 -4.14 -16.17
C VAL A 90 2.16 -5.40 -15.38
N ILE A 91 3.18 -6.09 -14.90
CA ILE A 91 3.02 -7.23 -14.00
C ILE A 91 2.57 -6.72 -12.63
N THR A 92 1.63 -7.42 -12.00
CA THR A 92 1.27 -7.21 -10.59
C THR A 92 0.75 -8.49 -9.94
N GLN A 93 0.63 -8.49 -8.63
CA GLN A 93 0.06 -9.64 -7.89
C GLN A 93 -1.45 -9.72 -8.02
N SER A 94 -1.98 -10.94 -7.95
CA SER A 94 -3.41 -11.23 -8.12
C SER A 94 -4.27 -10.84 -6.91
N ILE A 95 -3.70 -10.78 -5.70
CA ILE A 95 -4.37 -10.27 -4.48
C ILE A 95 -3.73 -8.94 -4.11
N SER A 96 -4.49 -7.87 -4.28
CA SER A 96 -4.14 -6.52 -3.90
C SER A 96 -5.42 -5.72 -3.70
N PHE A 97 -5.32 -4.57 -3.04
CA PHE A 97 -6.40 -3.60 -3.14
C PHE A 97 -6.57 -3.17 -4.60
N VAL A 98 -7.83 -3.01 -5.03
CA VAL A 98 -8.15 -2.74 -6.44
C VAL A 98 -7.47 -1.50 -7.03
N ALA A 99 -7.05 -0.56 -6.17
CA ALA A 99 -6.38 0.67 -6.59
C ALA A 99 -5.08 0.40 -7.36
N THR A 100 -4.34 -0.67 -7.04
CA THR A 100 -3.13 -1.05 -7.78
C THR A 100 -3.44 -1.35 -9.25
N ALA A 101 -4.43 -2.20 -9.51
CA ALA A 101 -4.84 -2.53 -10.89
C ALA A 101 -5.53 -1.35 -11.59
N ASN A 102 -6.32 -0.55 -10.86
CA ASN A 102 -6.95 0.65 -11.41
C ASN A 102 -5.92 1.67 -11.86
N ALA A 103 -4.88 1.94 -11.05
CA ALA A 103 -3.82 2.88 -11.41
C ALA A 103 -3.06 2.45 -12.68
N ILE A 104 -2.82 1.15 -12.86
CA ILE A 104 -2.28 0.60 -14.09
C ILE A 104 -3.25 0.87 -15.26
N ALA A 105 -4.52 0.53 -15.08
CA ALA A 105 -5.52 0.70 -16.13
C ALA A 105 -5.77 2.18 -16.51
N TYR A 106 -5.60 3.12 -15.58
CA TYR A 106 -5.74 4.56 -15.86
C TYR A 106 -4.68 5.08 -16.85
N THR A 107 -3.51 4.44 -16.94
CA THR A 107 -2.49 4.77 -17.95
C THR A 107 -2.83 4.19 -19.34
N GLY A 108 -3.87 3.37 -19.46
CA GLY A 108 -4.19 2.58 -20.65
C GLY A 108 -3.47 1.22 -20.71
N ALA A 109 -2.43 1.01 -19.91
CA ALA A 109 -1.71 -0.26 -19.84
C ALA A 109 -2.60 -1.40 -19.33
N LYS A 110 -2.25 -2.63 -19.70
CA LYS A 110 -2.94 -3.84 -19.23
C LYS A 110 -2.19 -4.48 -18.07
N PRO A 111 -2.84 -4.75 -16.93
CA PRO A 111 -2.22 -5.55 -15.87
C PRO A 111 -2.09 -7.01 -16.30
N VAL A 112 -0.97 -7.64 -15.92
CA VAL A 112 -0.72 -9.08 -15.99
C VAL A 112 -0.65 -9.59 -14.54
N PHE A 113 -1.57 -10.45 -14.15
CA PHE A 113 -1.71 -10.90 -12.78
C PHE A 113 -0.95 -12.21 -12.54
N LEU A 114 -0.05 -12.18 -11.56
CA LEU A 114 0.69 -13.37 -11.16
C LEU A 114 0.32 -13.79 -9.72
N ASP A 115 0.60 -15.07 -9.42
CA ASP A 115 0.26 -15.68 -8.15
C ASP A 115 1.06 -15.08 -6.99
N ILE A 116 0.53 -15.20 -5.79
CA ILE A 116 1.13 -14.72 -4.55
C ILE A 116 1.95 -15.79 -3.84
N ASP A 117 2.85 -15.36 -2.98
CA ASP A 117 3.58 -16.20 -2.04
C ASP A 117 2.76 -16.43 -0.76
N GLU A 118 2.76 -17.66 -0.24
CA GLU A 118 1.97 -18.05 0.94
C GLU A 118 2.41 -17.35 2.24
N ASN A 119 3.67 -16.91 2.33
CA ASN A 119 4.22 -16.35 3.56
C ASN A 119 4.17 -14.84 3.59
N THR A 120 4.34 -14.19 2.42
CA THR A 120 4.33 -12.72 2.32
C THR A 120 2.97 -12.17 1.89
N LEU A 121 2.11 -13.00 1.32
CA LEU A 121 0.84 -12.62 0.70
C LEU A 121 1.01 -11.59 -0.45
N SER A 122 2.25 -11.37 -0.88
CA SER A 122 2.66 -10.49 -1.97
C SER A 122 3.05 -11.31 -3.20
N LEU A 123 3.47 -10.66 -4.29
CA LEU A 123 3.90 -11.33 -5.52
C LEU A 123 4.90 -12.46 -5.24
N SER A 124 4.65 -13.64 -5.77
CA SER A 124 5.55 -14.79 -5.65
C SER A 124 6.74 -14.64 -6.60
N PRO A 125 8.01 -14.66 -6.09
CA PRO A 125 9.19 -14.68 -6.95
C PRO A 125 9.20 -15.85 -7.91
N LYS A 126 8.75 -17.03 -7.47
CA LYS A 126 8.67 -18.23 -8.31
C LYS A 126 7.66 -18.07 -9.45
N ALA A 127 6.51 -17.46 -9.18
CA ALA A 127 5.51 -17.17 -10.21
C ALA A 127 6.02 -16.14 -11.22
N LEU A 128 6.75 -15.11 -10.73
CA LEU A 128 7.40 -14.11 -11.58
C LEU A 128 8.49 -14.74 -12.46
N GLU A 129 9.41 -15.50 -11.87
CA GLU A 129 10.49 -16.17 -12.60
C GLU A 129 9.93 -17.09 -13.70
N HIS A 130 8.99 -17.97 -13.33
CA HIS A 130 8.33 -18.86 -14.29
C HIS A 130 7.65 -18.10 -15.43
N PHE A 131 6.98 -16.99 -15.14
CA PHE A 131 6.34 -16.17 -16.17
C PHE A 131 7.39 -15.53 -17.09
N LEU A 132 8.44 -14.94 -16.52
CA LEU A 132 9.50 -14.30 -17.29
C LEU A 132 10.24 -15.26 -18.21
N GLU A 133 10.54 -16.48 -17.76
CA GLU A 133 11.22 -17.49 -18.55
C GLU A 133 10.35 -18.09 -19.66
N ASN A 134 9.09 -18.38 -19.37
CA ASN A 134 8.23 -19.16 -20.26
C ASN A 134 7.29 -18.31 -21.13
N GLN A 135 6.86 -17.13 -20.63
CA GLN A 135 5.85 -16.32 -21.28
C GLN A 135 6.39 -15.00 -21.85
N THR A 136 7.71 -14.76 -21.75
CA THR A 136 8.32 -13.56 -22.31
C THR A 136 9.50 -13.88 -23.22
N TYR A 137 9.89 -12.92 -24.04
CA TYR A 137 11.14 -12.90 -24.79
C TYR A 137 11.79 -11.52 -24.70
N GLN A 138 13.10 -11.46 -24.81
CA GLN A 138 13.84 -10.19 -24.78
C GLN A 138 14.17 -9.73 -26.19
N LYS A 139 13.99 -8.44 -26.43
CA LYS A 139 14.38 -7.73 -27.64
C LYS A 139 14.67 -6.26 -27.31
N ASP A 140 15.78 -5.72 -27.82
CA ASP A 140 16.18 -4.31 -27.68
C ASP A 140 16.17 -3.81 -26.21
N ASN A 141 16.71 -4.62 -25.29
CA ASN A 141 16.70 -4.38 -23.84
C ASN A 141 15.32 -4.20 -23.22
N LEU A 142 14.29 -4.81 -23.80
CA LEU A 142 12.93 -4.86 -23.27
C LEU A 142 12.44 -6.31 -23.20
N SER A 143 11.60 -6.61 -22.22
CA SER A 143 10.88 -7.88 -22.15
C SER A 143 9.52 -7.74 -22.80
N TYR A 144 9.18 -8.66 -23.69
CA TYR A 144 7.91 -8.70 -24.42
C TYR A 144 7.09 -9.92 -24.02
N ASN A 145 5.82 -9.75 -23.83
CA ASN A 145 4.87 -10.84 -23.61
C ASN A 145 4.68 -11.65 -24.91
N LYS A 146 4.90 -12.97 -24.86
CA LYS A 146 4.74 -13.87 -26.02
C LYS A 146 3.30 -13.91 -26.56
N THR A 147 2.30 -13.68 -25.69
CA THR A 147 0.87 -13.75 -26.07
C THR A 147 0.40 -12.48 -26.75
N THR A 148 0.79 -11.31 -26.25
CA THR A 148 0.26 -10.01 -26.71
C THR A 148 1.24 -9.26 -27.60
N HIS A 149 2.52 -9.68 -27.60
CA HIS A 149 3.64 -9.00 -28.23
C HIS A 149 3.86 -7.56 -27.75
N LYS A 150 3.29 -7.20 -26.59
CA LYS A 150 3.51 -5.90 -25.96
C LYS A 150 4.71 -5.94 -25.02
N PRO A 151 5.46 -4.83 -24.88
CA PRO A 151 6.52 -4.73 -23.89
C PRO A 151 5.95 -4.72 -22.47
N ILE A 152 6.61 -5.44 -21.57
CA ILE A 152 6.36 -5.41 -20.14
C ILE A 152 7.34 -4.41 -19.53
N LYS A 153 6.88 -3.21 -19.23
CA LYS A 153 7.76 -2.13 -18.78
C LYS A 153 7.95 -2.08 -17.26
N ALA A 154 6.95 -2.53 -16.49
CA ALA A 154 7.03 -2.46 -15.03
C ALA A 154 6.45 -3.71 -14.36
N CYS A 155 6.90 -3.92 -13.13
CA CYS A 155 6.33 -4.82 -12.15
C CYS A 155 5.94 -3.98 -10.92
N VAL A 156 4.65 -3.94 -10.59
CA VAL A 156 4.12 -3.28 -9.40
C VAL A 156 3.86 -4.34 -8.36
N ILE A 157 4.62 -4.32 -7.26
CA ILE A 157 4.39 -5.22 -6.12
C ILE A 157 3.76 -4.45 -4.97
N MET A 158 2.87 -5.10 -4.22
CA MET A 158 2.30 -4.55 -3.00
C MET A 158 2.90 -5.24 -1.78
N HIS A 159 3.24 -4.45 -0.77
CA HIS A 159 3.61 -4.93 0.56
C HIS A 159 2.34 -5.16 1.39
N THR A 160 1.79 -6.37 1.27
CA THR A 160 0.45 -6.72 1.77
C THR A 160 0.37 -6.64 3.28
N PHE A 161 -0.57 -5.84 3.80
CA PHE A 161 -0.84 -5.62 5.23
C PHE A 161 0.35 -5.08 6.04
N GLY A 162 1.36 -4.54 5.37
CA GLY A 162 2.59 -4.02 5.98
C GLY A 162 3.73 -5.03 6.04
N LEU A 163 3.52 -6.27 5.57
CA LEU A 163 4.57 -7.29 5.44
C LEU A 163 5.39 -7.04 4.17
N SER A 164 6.70 -7.29 4.25
CA SER A 164 7.55 -7.17 3.07
C SER A 164 7.28 -8.29 2.05
N ALA A 165 7.12 -7.93 0.78
CA ALA A 165 7.33 -8.86 -0.31
C ALA A 165 8.75 -9.46 -0.26
N HIS A 166 9.03 -10.49 -1.03
CA HIS A 166 10.41 -10.97 -1.28
C HIS A 166 11.18 -9.97 -2.14
N ILE A 167 11.33 -8.75 -1.63
CA ILE A 167 11.71 -7.57 -2.43
C ILE A 167 13.05 -7.72 -3.17
N LYS A 168 14.06 -8.32 -2.55
CA LYS A 168 15.37 -8.54 -3.19
C LYS A 168 15.27 -9.49 -4.37
N ALA A 169 14.65 -10.66 -4.18
CA ALA A 169 14.49 -11.65 -5.23
C ALA A 169 13.67 -11.10 -6.41
N ILE A 170 12.58 -10.36 -6.13
CA ILE A 170 11.77 -9.75 -7.18
C ILE A 170 12.56 -8.65 -7.91
N LYS A 171 13.33 -7.84 -7.18
CA LYS A 171 14.19 -6.81 -7.77
C LYS A 171 15.21 -7.40 -8.72
N GLU A 172 15.94 -8.45 -8.30
CA GLU A 172 16.93 -9.16 -9.14
C GLU A 172 16.31 -9.72 -10.44
N LEU A 173 15.11 -10.32 -10.34
CA LEU A 173 14.38 -10.81 -11.52
C LEU A 173 13.97 -9.67 -12.46
N CYS A 174 13.48 -8.56 -11.92
CA CYS A 174 13.12 -7.39 -12.70
C CYS A 174 14.31 -6.76 -13.41
N GLU A 175 15.45 -6.60 -12.69
CA GLU A 175 16.69 -6.05 -13.26
C GLU A 175 17.23 -6.93 -14.39
N LYS A 176 17.27 -8.26 -14.19
CA LYS A 176 17.69 -9.23 -15.22
C LYS A 176 16.86 -9.15 -16.50
N CYS A 177 15.59 -8.77 -16.36
CA CYS A 177 14.64 -8.73 -17.47
C CYS A 177 14.33 -7.29 -17.96
N HIS A 178 15.09 -6.29 -17.51
CA HIS A 178 14.90 -4.88 -17.88
C HIS A 178 13.48 -4.36 -17.60
N ILE A 179 12.87 -4.79 -16.48
CA ILE A 179 11.54 -4.39 -16.01
C ILE A 179 11.72 -3.46 -14.81
N LEU A 180 11.02 -2.33 -14.80
CA LEU A 180 11.06 -1.39 -13.69
C LEU A 180 10.30 -1.96 -12.50
N LEU A 181 10.92 -2.00 -11.32
CA LEU A 181 10.23 -2.36 -10.08
C LEU A 181 9.62 -1.10 -9.46
N ILE A 182 8.32 -1.13 -9.19
CA ILE A 182 7.56 -0.09 -8.48
C ILE A 182 6.93 -0.74 -7.24
N GLU A 183 7.07 -0.09 -6.09
CA GLU A 183 6.55 -0.62 -4.83
C GLU A 183 5.23 0.07 -4.46
N ASP A 184 4.14 -0.69 -4.42
CA ASP A 184 2.93 -0.24 -3.73
C ASP A 184 3.10 -0.49 -2.22
N ALA A 185 3.65 0.50 -1.54
CA ALA A 185 3.85 0.52 -0.09
C ALA A 185 2.71 1.25 0.65
N ALA A 186 1.52 1.33 0.04
CA ALA A 186 0.35 2.02 0.60
C ALA A 186 -0.07 1.52 2.00
N GLU A 187 0.42 0.37 2.42
CA GLU A 187 0.13 -0.26 3.71
C GLU A 187 1.38 -0.43 4.58
N ALA A 188 2.53 0.06 4.12
CA ALA A 188 3.83 -0.28 4.70
C ALA A 188 4.60 0.90 5.29
N LEU A 189 3.96 2.05 5.57
CA LEU A 189 4.63 3.17 6.24
C LEU A 189 5.23 2.70 7.59
N GLY A 190 6.54 2.92 7.76
CA GLY A 190 7.28 2.50 8.95
C GLY A 190 7.71 1.03 8.94
N SER A 191 7.29 0.23 7.95
CA SER A 191 7.84 -1.12 7.73
C SER A 191 9.22 -1.04 7.09
N THR A 192 10.09 -1.98 7.48
CA THR A 192 11.44 -2.08 6.92
C THR A 192 11.79 -3.52 6.55
N TYR A 193 12.67 -3.67 5.58
CA TYR A 193 13.36 -4.90 5.25
C TYR A 193 14.87 -4.65 5.35
N GLU A 194 15.58 -5.43 6.18
CA GLU A 194 17.01 -5.21 6.49
C GLU A 194 17.32 -3.74 6.84
N ASN A 195 16.49 -3.15 7.70
CA ASN A 195 16.57 -1.76 8.17
C ASN A 195 16.39 -0.67 7.09
N LYS A 196 16.03 -1.03 5.87
CA LYS A 196 15.67 -0.07 4.81
C LYS A 196 14.15 0.01 4.67
N ALA A 197 13.60 1.22 4.57
CA ALA A 197 12.16 1.46 4.47
C ALA A 197 11.57 0.81 3.22
N LEU A 198 10.42 0.14 3.36
CA LEU A 198 9.66 -0.35 2.22
C LEU A 198 9.12 0.83 1.40
N GLY A 199 9.10 0.68 0.09
CA GLY A 199 8.83 1.77 -0.85
C GLY A 199 10.08 2.48 -1.37
N THR A 200 11.31 2.02 -0.98
CA THR A 200 12.58 2.64 -1.40
C THR A 200 13.55 1.67 -2.10
N PHE A 201 13.11 0.45 -2.40
CA PHE A 201 13.95 -0.57 -3.06
C PHE A 201 13.86 -0.53 -4.58
N GLY A 202 12.68 -0.20 -5.12
CA GLY A 202 12.41 -0.10 -6.54
C GLY A 202 12.83 1.26 -7.14
N LYS A 203 12.43 1.48 -8.38
CA LYS A 203 12.61 2.77 -9.09
C LYS A 203 11.88 3.91 -8.36
N CYS A 204 10.71 3.59 -7.84
CA CYS A 204 9.93 4.42 -6.92
C CYS A 204 8.99 3.54 -6.09
N GLY A 205 8.47 4.11 -5.00
CA GLY A 205 7.41 3.53 -4.20
C GLY A 205 6.32 4.54 -3.92
N ILE A 206 5.15 4.05 -3.54
CA ILE A 206 4.05 4.92 -3.15
C ILE A 206 3.56 4.62 -1.73
N LEU A 207 3.13 5.65 -1.04
CA LEU A 207 2.46 5.57 0.25
C LEU A 207 1.02 6.08 0.14
N SER A 208 0.16 5.63 1.05
CA SER A 208 -1.23 6.07 1.16
C SER A 208 -1.55 6.53 2.58
N PHE A 209 -2.34 7.58 2.68
CA PHE A 209 -2.78 8.17 3.93
C PHE A 209 -4.31 8.31 3.97
N ASN A 210 -5.00 7.35 3.36
CA ASN A 210 -6.46 7.25 3.42
C ASN A 210 -6.94 7.05 4.86
N GLY A 211 -8.22 7.26 5.14
CA GLY A 211 -8.82 7.27 6.48
C GLY A 211 -8.50 6.08 7.39
N ASN A 212 -8.18 4.94 6.82
CA ASN A 212 -7.87 3.70 7.56
C ASN A 212 -6.37 3.34 7.58
N LYS A 213 -5.46 4.23 7.20
CA LYS A 213 -4.01 3.96 7.27
C LYS A 213 -3.44 4.29 8.65
N ILE A 214 -2.18 3.90 8.92
CA ILE A 214 -1.52 4.11 10.23
C ILE A 214 -1.56 5.55 10.67
N ILE A 215 -1.27 6.47 9.75
CA ILE A 215 -1.56 7.89 9.86
C ILE A 215 -2.48 8.28 8.71
N THR A 216 -3.34 9.24 8.93
CA THR A 216 -4.29 9.69 7.93
C THR A 216 -4.46 11.20 7.93
N GLY A 217 -4.62 11.77 6.73
CA GLY A 217 -5.10 13.13 6.52
C GLY A 217 -6.57 13.16 6.05
N GLY A 218 -7.33 12.04 6.23
CA GLY A 218 -8.62 11.82 5.57
C GLY A 218 -8.44 11.30 4.14
N CYS A 219 -7.56 11.94 3.39
CA CYS A 219 -6.97 11.49 2.13
C CYS A 219 -5.47 11.80 2.12
N GLY A 220 -4.78 11.43 1.06
CA GLY A 220 -3.35 11.67 0.88
C GLY A 220 -2.62 10.48 0.30
N GLY A 221 -1.52 10.77 -0.37
CA GLY A 221 -0.56 9.84 -0.90
C GLY A 221 0.81 10.49 -1.03
N ALA A 222 1.83 9.71 -1.30
CA ALA A 222 3.15 10.22 -1.64
C ALA A 222 3.86 9.27 -2.59
N ILE A 223 4.70 9.82 -3.47
CA ILE A 223 5.67 9.09 -4.28
C ILE A 223 7.03 9.26 -3.64
N LEU A 224 7.75 8.17 -3.46
CA LEU A 224 9.12 8.10 -2.95
C LEU A 224 10.05 7.74 -4.10
N SER A 225 11.15 8.45 -4.30
CA SER A 225 12.16 8.07 -5.29
C SER A 225 13.53 8.67 -4.96
N ASP A 226 14.57 8.02 -5.44
CA ASP A 226 15.94 8.56 -5.44
C ASP A 226 16.32 9.17 -6.80
N ASP A 227 15.43 9.09 -7.80
CA ASP A 227 15.64 9.65 -9.14
C ASP A 227 15.04 11.05 -9.24
N GLU A 228 15.93 12.03 -9.45
CA GLU A 228 15.56 13.44 -9.54
C GLU A 228 14.68 13.75 -10.76
N ASN A 229 14.96 13.12 -11.91
CA ASN A 229 14.19 13.37 -13.13
C ASN A 229 12.77 12.81 -13.00
N LEU A 230 12.62 11.62 -12.41
CA LEU A 230 11.33 11.06 -12.09
C LEU A 230 10.56 11.96 -11.11
N ALA A 231 11.22 12.44 -10.06
CA ALA A 231 10.60 13.30 -9.07
C ALA A 231 10.11 14.64 -9.68
N LYS A 232 10.94 15.28 -10.52
CA LYS A 232 10.56 16.49 -11.26
C LYS A 232 9.36 16.25 -12.18
N LEU A 233 9.39 15.15 -12.95
CA LEU A 233 8.29 14.82 -13.86
C LEU A 233 7.01 14.46 -13.09
N ALA A 234 7.11 13.69 -12.01
CA ALA A 234 5.97 13.34 -11.17
C ALA A 234 5.32 14.59 -10.54
N ARG A 235 6.13 15.52 -10.05
CA ARG A 235 5.65 16.83 -9.55
C ARG A 235 4.95 17.62 -10.63
N HIS A 236 5.54 17.71 -11.81
CA HIS A 236 4.99 18.42 -12.95
C HIS A 236 3.64 17.85 -13.38
N LEU A 237 3.56 16.52 -13.54
CA LEU A 237 2.31 15.82 -13.90
C LEU A 237 1.22 15.95 -12.83
N SER A 238 1.58 15.96 -11.54
CA SER A 238 0.60 16.07 -10.45
C SER A 238 0.10 17.51 -10.24
N THR A 239 0.76 18.48 -10.84
CA THR A 239 0.44 19.93 -10.70
C THR A 239 -0.05 20.55 -12.01
N THR A 240 -0.79 19.78 -12.80
CA THR A 240 -1.40 20.20 -14.08
C THR A 240 -0.42 20.54 -15.22
N ALA A 241 0.85 20.14 -15.09
CA ALA A 241 1.94 20.46 -16.04
C ALA A 241 2.04 21.96 -16.37
N LYS A 242 1.78 22.81 -15.37
CA LYS A 242 1.90 24.26 -15.52
C LYS A 242 3.35 24.67 -15.68
N ILE A 243 3.64 25.45 -16.72
CA ILE A 243 4.95 26.09 -16.92
C ILE A 243 5.02 27.32 -15.99
N PRO A 244 6.06 27.45 -15.16
CA PRO A 244 6.23 28.64 -14.31
C PRO A 244 6.35 29.91 -15.13
N HIS A 245 5.38 30.81 -14.95
CA HIS A 245 5.40 32.14 -15.55
C HIS A 245 4.76 33.17 -14.60
N PRO A 246 5.25 34.40 -14.48
CA PRO A 246 4.74 35.40 -13.53
C PRO A 246 3.25 35.73 -13.69
N TYR A 247 2.71 35.71 -14.90
CA TYR A 247 1.32 36.13 -15.19
C TYR A 247 0.63 35.30 -16.28
N GLU A 248 1.33 34.43 -17.01
CA GLU A 248 0.71 33.56 -18.02
C GLU A 248 0.39 32.15 -17.45
N TYR A 249 -0.63 31.53 -18.01
CA TYR A 249 -1.03 30.19 -17.70
C TYR A 249 -0.79 29.30 -18.92
N ASP A 250 0.40 28.68 -18.98
CA ASP A 250 0.76 27.74 -20.02
C ASP A 250 0.96 26.34 -19.46
N HIS A 251 0.60 25.31 -20.25
CA HIS A 251 0.64 23.91 -19.88
C HIS A 251 1.19 23.09 -21.05
N ASP A 252 2.30 22.40 -20.86
CA ASP A 252 3.04 21.74 -21.95
C ASP A 252 2.50 20.35 -22.32
N ARG A 253 1.58 19.79 -21.49
CA ARG A 253 0.99 18.48 -21.73
C ARG A 253 -0.29 18.25 -20.94
N ILE A 254 -1.02 17.15 -21.25
CA ILE A 254 -2.12 16.65 -20.43
C ILE A 254 -1.54 16.17 -19.09
N ALA A 255 -2.11 16.66 -18.00
CA ALA A 255 -1.66 16.33 -16.65
C ALA A 255 -2.82 16.43 -15.65
N TYR A 256 -2.55 16.30 -14.35
CA TYR A 256 -3.56 16.03 -13.34
C TYR A 256 -3.49 17.06 -12.20
N ASN A 257 -4.63 17.37 -11.60
CA ASN A 257 -4.67 18.12 -10.36
C ASN A 257 -4.73 17.15 -9.17
N TYR A 258 -3.58 16.51 -8.87
CA TYR A 258 -3.44 15.49 -7.84
C TYR A 258 -2.65 15.96 -6.62
N ARG A 259 -2.56 17.27 -6.43
CA ARG A 259 -1.84 17.86 -5.29
C ARG A 259 -2.51 17.55 -3.96
N LEU A 260 -1.70 17.36 -2.92
CA LEU A 260 -2.17 17.30 -1.55
C LEU A 260 -2.60 18.71 -1.07
N CYS A 261 -3.77 18.82 -0.43
CA CYS A 261 -4.18 20.07 0.20
C CYS A 261 -3.42 20.31 1.50
N ASN A 262 -3.15 21.58 1.84
CA ASN A 262 -2.42 21.98 3.03
C ASN A 262 -3.08 21.53 4.33
N ILE A 263 -4.41 21.58 4.41
CA ILE A 263 -5.18 21.05 5.55
C ILE A 263 -4.98 19.55 5.77
N ASN A 264 -4.91 18.77 4.72
CA ASN A 264 -4.62 17.33 4.82
C ASN A 264 -3.15 17.09 5.22
N ALA A 265 -2.24 17.89 4.65
CA ALA A 265 -0.81 17.84 4.99
C ALA A 265 -0.56 18.21 6.46
N ALA A 266 -1.30 19.15 7.01
CA ALA A 266 -1.22 19.54 8.43
C ALA A 266 -1.58 18.38 9.36
N ILE A 267 -2.67 17.67 9.08
CA ILE A 267 -3.07 16.47 9.83
C ILE A 267 -2.01 15.38 9.69
N LEU A 268 -1.52 15.16 8.46
CA LEU A 268 -0.50 14.13 8.20
C LEU A 268 0.83 14.45 8.89
N PHE A 269 1.24 15.70 8.92
CA PHE A 269 2.45 16.12 9.61
C PHE A 269 2.34 15.87 11.12
N ALA A 270 1.20 16.21 11.74
CA ALA A 270 0.93 15.88 13.14
C ALA A 270 0.95 14.36 13.40
N GLY A 271 0.40 13.56 12.49
CA GLY A 271 0.44 12.11 12.56
C GLY A 271 1.88 11.55 12.47
N LEU A 272 2.75 12.13 11.63
CA LEU A 272 4.17 11.74 11.53
C LEU A 272 4.96 12.01 12.82
N GLU A 273 4.61 13.05 13.57
CA GLU A 273 5.22 13.34 14.88
C GLU A 273 4.99 12.19 15.89
N ASN A 274 3.87 11.45 15.73
CA ASN A 274 3.49 10.35 16.62
C ASN A 274 3.69 8.96 16.00
N LEU A 275 4.29 8.86 14.82
CA LEU A 275 4.39 7.60 14.05
C LEU A 275 5.07 6.48 14.85
N GLU A 276 6.17 6.76 15.53
CA GLU A 276 6.92 5.74 16.29
C GLU A 276 6.05 5.14 17.41
N LEU A 277 5.31 5.99 18.13
CA LEU A 277 4.39 5.56 19.17
C LEU A 277 3.28 4.65 18.62
N PHE A 278 2.75 4.99 17.42
CA PHE A 278 1.75 4.16 16.75
C PHE A 278 2.33 2.81 16.31
N LEU A 279 3.54 2.81 15.75
CA LEU A 279 4.22 1.58 15.33
C LEU A 279 4.51 0.65 16.52
N GLU A 280 5.00 1.18 17.64
CA GLU A 280 5.23 0.40 18.86
C GLU A 280 3.93 -0.25 19.36
N ASN A 281 2.84 0.53 19.46
CA ASN A 281 1.55 0.02 19.91
C ASN A 281 0.97 -1.06 18.98
N LYS A 282 1.11 -0.89 17.66
CA LYS A 282 0.65 -1.89 16.68
C LYS A 282 1.47 -3.18 16.74
N ARG A 283 2.77 -3.08 16.91
CA ARG A 283 3.67 -4.23 17.07
C ARG A 283 3.40 -4.98 18.37
N GLU A 284 3.10 -4.26 19.46
CA GLU A 284 2.63 -4.86 20.71
C GLU A 284 1.33 -5.65 20.49
N LEU A 285 0.34 -5.06 19.82
CA LEU A 285 -0.91 -5.75 19.49
C LEU A 285 -0.65 -7.01 18.63
N ALA A 286 0.21 -6.93 17.63
CA ALA A 286 0.59 -8.07 16.80
C ALA A 286 1.23 -9.19 17.62
N LYS A 287 2.11 -8.84 18.56
CA LYS A 287 2.71 -9.80 19.49
C LYS A 287 1.66 -10.50 20.36
N ILE A 288 0.70 -9.76 20.90
CA ILE A 288 -0.40 -10.31 21.70
C ILE A 288 -1.25 -11.28 20.86
N TYR A 289 -1.60 -10.93 19.62
CA TYR A 289 -2.29 -11.86 18.71
C TYR A 289 -1.46 -13.11 18.39
N LYS A 290 -0.19 -12.91 18.03
CA LYS A 290 0.74 -14.01 17.74
C LYS A 290 0.84 -15.01 18.90
N ASP A 291 1.00 -14.50 20.12
CA ASP A 291 1.13 -15.35 21.32
C ASP A 291 -0.18 -16.13 21.58
N PHE A 292 -1.35 -15.49 21.43
CA PHE A 292 -2.63 -16.16 21.60
C PHE A 292 -2.90 -17.26 20.54
N PHE A 293 -2.56 -16.98 19.27
CA PHE A 293 -2.79 -17.91 18.16
C PHE A 293 -1.63 -18.87 17.87
N LYS A 294 -0.56 -18.87 18.69
CA LYS A 294 0.68 -19.64 18.44
C LYS A 294 0.44 -21.13 18.23
N ASN A 295 -0.41 -21.76 19.05
CA ASN A 295 -0.71 -23.19 19.01
C ASN A 295 -2.19 -23.46 18.69
N HIS A 296 -2.82 -22.53 17.96
CA HIS A 296 -4.24 -22.63 17.68
C HIS A 296 -4.54 -23.71 16.65
N ASP A 297 -5.53 -24.58 16.94
CA ASP A 297 -5.85 -25.77 16.15
C ASP A 297 -6.58 -25.46 14.83
N LYS A 298 -7.22 -24.27 14.68
CA LYS A 298 -8.08 -23.93 13.53
C LYS A 298 -7.45 -22.90 12.57
N CYS A 299 -6.50 -22.09 13.06
CA CYS A 299 -5.85 -21.05 12.27
C CYS A 299 -4.42 -20.76 12.73
N LYS A 300 -3.65 -20.06 11.91
CA LYS A 300 -2.33 -19.52 12.27
C LYS A 300 -2.28 -18.01 12.04
N PHE A 301 -1.52 -17.30 12.86
CA PHE A 301 -1.19 -15.89 12.66
C PHE A 301 -0.17 -15.76 11.52
N ILE A 302 -0.36 -14.79 10.63
CA ILE A 302 0.62 -14.44 9.59
C ILE A 302 1.59 -13.42 10.19
N ASP A 303 2.85 -13.78 10.23
CA ASP A 303 3.90 -13.05 10.93
C ASP A 303 4.98 -12.51 9.98
N GLU A 304 5.73 -11.53 10.45
CA GLU A 304 6.92 -11.03 9.76
C GLU A 304 8.06 -12.05 9.77
N LYS A 305 8.99 -11.93 8.83
CA LYS A 305 10.22 -12.73 8.78
C LYS A 305 11.33 -12.11 9.63
N SER A 306 12.41 -12.86 9.89
CA SER A 306 13.51 -12.44 10.78
C SER A 306 14.24 -11.17 10.35
N ASN A 307 14.23 -10.84 9.07
CA ASN A 307 14.89 -9.66 8.50
C ASN A 307 13.93 -8.50 8.20
N GLU A 308 12.67 -8.62 8.64
CA GLU A 308 11.62 -7.62 8.49
C GLU A 308 11.28 -6.97 9.81
N LYS A 309 10.83 -5.73 9.76
CA LYS A 309 10.13 -5.05 10.84
C LYS A 309 8.83 -4.49 10.27
N SER A 310 7.76 -5.28 10.37
CA SER A 310 6.43 -4.88 9.87
C SER A 310 5.78 -3.85 10.78
N ASN A 311 5.02 -2.95 10.18
CA ASN A 311 4.13 -2.04 10.90
C ASN A 311 2.82 -2.73 11.35
N PHE A 312 2.56 -3.96 10.88
CA PHE A 312 1.30 -4.69 11.08
C PHE A 312 0.08 -3.79 10.88
N TRP A 313 0.01 -3.12 9.71
CA TRP A 313 -1.16 -2.30 9.39
C TRP A 313 -2.45 -3.08 9.62
N LEU A 314 -2.51 -4.33 9.16
CA LEU A 314 -3.55 -5.27 9.58
C LEU A 314 -2.92 -6.58 10.08
N ASN A 315 -3.43 -7.09 11.18
CA ASN A 315 -3.11 -8.42 11.70
C ASN A 315 -3.97 -9.46 11.00
N THR A 316 -3.37 -10.55 10.53
CA THR A 316 -4.04 -11.50 9.63
C THR A 316 -3.98 -12.91 10.17
N LEU A 317 -5.10 -13.64 10.10
CA LEU A 317 -5.18 -15.06 10.36
C LEU A 317 -5.41 -15.85 9.07
N LEU A 318 -4.72 -16.99 8.95
CA LEU A 318 -4.96 -18.00 7.93
C LEU A 318 -5.63 -19.21 8.56
N PHE A 319 -6.88 -19.45 8.21
CA PHE A 319 -7.66 -20.59 8.66
C PHE A 319 -7.32 -21.87 7.91
N LYS A 320 -7.52 -23.03 8.54
CA LYS A 320 -7.32 -24.35 7.91
C LYS A 320 -8.20 -24.55 6.66
N ASN A 321 -9.41 -24.01 6.66
CA ASN A 321 -10.35 -24.09 5.54
C ASN A 321 -11.34 -22.91 5.52
N GLU A 322 -12.08 -22.79 4.41
CA GLU A 322 -13.07 -21.74 4.17
C GLU A 322 -14.23 -21.75 5.18
N ASN A 323 -14.70 -22.94 5.56
CA ASN A 323 -15.82 -23.08 6.50
C ASN A 323 -15.49 -22.49 7.88
N LEU A 324 -14.32 -22.81 8.43
CA LEU A 324 -13.86 -22.26 9.70
C LEU A 324 -13.71 -20.74 9.63
N ARG A 325 -13.18 -20.21 8.51
CA ARG A 325 -13.07 -18.78 8.27
C ARG A 325 -14.43 -18.10 8.27
N ASN A 326 -15.42 -18.68 7.60
CA ASN A 326 -16.78 -18.11 7.50
C ASN A 326 -17.49 -18.12 8.86
N ILE A 327 -17.39 -19.21 9.62
CA ILE A 327 -17.96 -19.28 10.98
C ILE A 327 -17.32 -18.19 11.88
N PHE A 328 -16.00 -18.06 11.84
CA PHE A 328 -15.32 -17.01 12.62
C PHE A 328 -15.77 -15.60 12.23
N LEU A 329 -15.89 -15.32 10.93
CA LEU A 329 -16.39 -14.05 10.41
C LEU A 329 -17.79 -13.74 10.95
N GLU A 330 -18.73 -14.70 10.86
CA GLU A 330 -20.09 -14.53 11.33
C GLU A 330 -20.16 -14.33 12.86
N GLU A 331 -19.41 -15.12 13.63
CA GLU A 331 -19.36 -14.96 15.09
C GLU A 331 -18.76 -13.61 15.51
N CYS A 332 -17.69 -13.13 14.82
CA CYS A 332 -17.17 -11.79 15.04
C CYS A 332 -18.23 -10.70 14.78
N LEU A 333 -18.90 -10.76 13.63
CA LEU A 333 -19.92 -9.77 13.25
C LEU A 333 -21.10 -9.74 14.23
N LYS A 334 -21.59 -10.92 14.68
CA LYS A 334 -22.63 -11.03 15.72
C LYS A 334 -22.22 -10.41 17.06
N ASN A 335 -20.94 -10.28 17.29
CA ASN A 335 -20.35 -9.70 18.49
C ASN A 335 -19.79 -8.28 18.31
N ASN A 336 -20.18 -7.57 17.25
CA ASN A 336 -19.73 -6.22 16.90
C ASN A 336 -18.20 -6.10 16.72
N ILE A 337 -17.55 -7.16 16.25
CA ILE A 337 -16.14 -7.18 15.90
C ILE A 337 -16.04 -7.18 14.38
N PHE A 338 -15.60 -6.05 13.79
CA PHE A 338 -15.58 -5.84 12.35
C PHE A 338 -14.29 -6.36 11.72
N VAL A 339 -14.16 -7.66 11.59
CA VAL A 339 -13.12 -8.33 10.81
C VAL A 339 -13.45 -8.27 9.31
N ARG A 340 -12.45 -8.48 8.44
CA ARG A 340 -12.62 -8.50 6.98
C ARG A 340 -11.87 -9.67 6.35
N PRO A 341 -12.47 -10.42 5.42
CA PRO A 341 -11.73 -11.30 4.52
C PRO A 341 -10.71 -10.48 3.72
N VAL A 342 -9.67 -11.13 3.23
CA VAL A 342 -8.80 -10.53 2.20
C VAL A 342 -9.63 -10.19 0.95
N TRP A 343 -9.14 -9.27 0.14
CA TRP A 343 -9.80 -8.86 -1.10
C TRP A 343 -9.99 -10.06 -2.05
N LYS A 344 -11.02 -10.00 -2.87
CA LYS A 344 -11.17 -10.92 -4.00
C LYS A 344 -10.00 -10.75 -4.95
N SER A 345 -9.57 -11.86 -5.56
CA SER A 345 -8.50 -11.80 -6.55
C SER A 345 -8.87 -10.89 -7.72
N LEU A 346 -7.95 -10.01 -8.09
CA LEU A 346 -8.17 -8.96 -9.10
C LEU A 346 -8.65 -9.52 -10.45
N PRO A 347 -8.07 -10.62 -11.01
CA PRO A 347 -8.56 -11.20 -12.26
C PRO A 347 -9.97 -11.81 -12.16
N SER A 348 -10.51 -12.04 -10.96
CA SER A 348 -11.92 -12.46 -10.79
C SER A 348 -12.91 -11.30 -10.88
N LEU A 349 -12.44 -10.06 -10.79
CA LEU A 349 -13.29 -8.88 -10.90
C LEU A 349 -13.69 -8.64 -12.37
N LYS A 350 -14.96 -8.28 -12.60
CA LYS A 350 -15.49 -8.01 -13.94
C LYS A 350 -14.64 -7.04 -14.77
N ALA A 351 -14.03 -6.04 -14.11
CA ALA A 351 -13.19 -5.05 -14.76
C ALA A 351 -11.88 -5.63 -15.33
N PHE A 352 -11.38 -6.75 -14.79
CA PHE A 352 -10.09 -7.33 -15.13
C PHE A 352 -10.16 -8.78 -15.62
N GLN A 353 -11.35 -9.33 -15.82
CA GLN A 353 -11.55 -10.73 -16.25
C GLN A 353 -10.89 -11.09 -17.60
N ASN A 354 -10.63 -10.09 -18.45
CA ASN A 354 -9.98 -10.25 -19.75
C ASN A 354 -8.47 -9.95 -19.70
N CYS A 355 -7.90 -9.72 -18.52
CA CYS A 355 -6.47 -9.54 -18.35
C CYS A 355 -5.78 -10.90 -18.19
N GLN A 356 -4.53 -10.99 -18.68
CA GLN A 356 -3.76 -12.22 -18.55
C GLN A 356 -3.45 -12.52 -17.08
N SER A 357 -3.53 -13.79 -16.71
CA SER A 357 -3.05 -14.29 -15.42
C SER A 357 -2.41 -15.67 -15.58
N ASN A 358 -1.53 -16.04 -14.62
CA ASN A 358 -1.06 -17.42 -14.52
C ASN A 358 -2.07 -18.30 -13.75
N GLU A 359 -1.69 -19.52 -13.35
CA GLU A 359 -2.60 -20.51 -12.74
C GLU A 359 -3.19 -20.09 -11.39
N LEU A 360 -2.60 -19.14 -10.65
CA LEU A 360 -3.08 -18.58 -9.39
C LEU A 360 -3.38 -19.63 -8.30
N ILE A 361 -2.49 -20.60 -8.11
CA ILE A 361 -2.68 -21.72 -7.19
C ILE A 361 -2.80 -21.26 -5.74
N ASN A 362 -1.82 -20.44 -5.28
CA ASN A 362 -1.83 -19.92 -3.91
C ASN A 362 -2.96 -18.92 -3.70
N THR A 363 -3.23 -18.06 -4.67
CA THR A 363 -4.33 -17.11 -4.66
C THR A 363 -5.65 -17.81 -4.37
N LYS A 364 -6.02 -18.82 -5.15
CA LYS A 364 -7.27 -19.59 -4.99
C LYS A 364 -7.37 -20.29 -3.64
N LYS A 365 -6.23 -20.76 -3.10
CA LYS A 365 -6.15 -21.44 -1.81
C LYS A 365 -6.27 -20.45 -0.64
N LEU A 366 -5.63 -19.27 -0.73
CA LEU A 366 -5.49 -18.33 0.37
C LEU A 366 -6.67 -17.34 0.48
N GLU A 367 -7.19 -16.87 -0.65
CA GLU A 367 -8.32 -15.92 -0.70
C GLU A 367 -9.50 -16.35 0.19
N LYS A 368 -9.82 -17.64 0.17
CA LYS A 368 -10.94 -18.21 0.92
C LYS A 368 -10.68 -18.43 2.41
N ARG A 369 -9.43 -18.25 2.86
CA ARG A 369 -9.00 -18.69 4.19
C ARG A 369 -8.42 -17.55 5.05
N LEU A 370 -8.13 -16.40 4.47
CA LEU A 370 -7.55 -15.25 5.15
C LEU A 370 -8.62 -14.35 5.77
N ILE A 371 -8.34 -13.84 6.96
CA ILE A 371 -9.13 -12.81 7.65
C ILE A 371 -8.19 -11.82 8.32
N ASN A 372 -8.52 -10.54 8.19
CA ASN A 372 -7.89 -9.45 8.91
C ASN A 372 -8.64 -9.16 10.21
N LEU A 373 -7.89 -9.05 11.31
CA LEU A 373 -8.36 -8.76 12.66
C LEU A 373 -8.34 -7.26 12.95
N PRO A 374 -9.11 -6.79 13.96
CA PRO A 374 -9.00 -5.45 14.49
C PRO A 374 -7.54 -5.06 14.79
N SER A 375 -7.10 -3.95 14.24
CA SER A 375 -5.70 -3.55 14.23
C SER A 375 -5.51 -2.05 14.52
N SER A 376 -6.50 -1.39 15.12
CA SER A 376 -6.40 0.02 15.52
C SER A 376 -5.32 0.24 16.59
N VAL A 377 -4.73 1.42 16.60
CA VAL A 377 -3.89 1.88 17.69
C VAL A 377 -4.72 1.95 18.98
N ARG A 378 -4.21 1.40 20.09
CA ARG A 378 -4.90 1.27 21.38
C ARG A 378 -4.43 2.30 22.39
N ILE A 379 -4.19 3.51 21.98
CA ILE A 379 -3.83 4.63 22.85
C ILE A 379 -5.12 5.39 23.15
N ALA A 380 -5.40 5.61 24.45
CA ALA A 380 -6.52 6.44 24.84
C ALA A 380 -6.28 7.88 24.34
N ASN A 381 -7.23 8.42 23.58
CA ASN A 381 -7.21 9.84 23.27
C ASN A 381 -7.18 10.60 24.61
N LYS A 382 -6.24 11.49 24.79
CA LYS A 382 -6.30 12.44 25.90
C LYS A 382 -7.60 13.21 25.69
N LYS A 383 -8.63 12.89 26.47
CA LYS A 383 -9.79 13.77 26.58
C LYS A 383 -9.31 15.03 27.25
N GLU A 384 -9.34 16.15 26.54
CA GLU A 384 -9.29 17.48 27.14
C GLU A 384 -10.47 17.72 28.07
#